data_15846ecb7452a398676ca5f34e4d21b1
#
_entry.id   15846ecb7452a398676ca5f34e4d21b1
#
_cell.length_a   1.000
_cell.length_b   1.000
_cell.length_c   1.000
_cell.angle_alpha   90.00
_cell.angle_beta   90.00
_cell.angle_gamma   90.00
#
_symmetry.space_group_name_H-M   'P 1'
#
loop_
_entity.id
_entity.type
_entity.pdbx_description
1 polymer ?
#
loop_
_entity_poly.entity_id
_entity_poly.type
_entity_poly.pdbx_seq_one_letter_code
_entity_poly.pdbx_strand_id
1 'polypeptide(L)'
;MKRLFTAVILLVATLAAFADEAPAKPWRYVNARDLRVINKGFDDTERDYSRLPAYLRDSVRTGLWDRQQESAGIAVRFATNSSRIGARYKLLNNCHMLHMADTGIKGTDLYIFEGDSVWRHVNTNRPAINNAEEKLVETVYVNNLDTTLTREYMIYFPLYDGVLDFEVKVDSGATLTSGRPDIIDGRHRVLCYGTSIMQGGCASRTGMATTAQMSRLLNAEVINLGFSGQGKMDFCMARAIASVPDVDLIFLDPVPNCTEAMCDSLTYDFVNIIRQARPDVPIVMIEGPIYPYARYDSFWGNYLPAKNAAFRRNYERLKAERPDNLYYIDSVNLDGVEDDGTVDGVHLTDLGYKYYIEKVMPVVKPLFETSKARRR
;
A
#
# COMPACT_ATOMS: atom_id res chain seq x y z
N MET A 1 -21.54 -80.39 -13.94
CA MET A 1 -20.66 -79.65 -14.86
C MET A 1 -20.35 -78.32 -14.27
N LYS A 2 -19.18 -78.20 -13.63
CA LYS A 2 -18.68 -76.96 -13.01
C LYS A 2 -17.81 -76.24 -14.02
N ARG A 3 -18.19 -74.99 -14.40
CA ARG A 3 -17.35 -74.13 -15.25
C ARG A 3 -16.49 -73.28 -14.34
N LEU A 4 -15.18 -73.49 -14.43
CA LEU A 4 -14.12 -72.69 -13.83
C LEU A 4 -14.02 -71.39 -14.65
N PHE A 5 -14.24 -70.23 -14.03
CA PHE A 5 -13.83 -68.91 -14.62
C PHE A 5 -12.46 -68.57 -14.10
N THR A 6 -11.49 -68.55 -14.99
CA THR A 6 -10.14 -68.07 -14.71
C THR A 6 -10.11 -66.55 -14.98
N ALA A 7 -10.02 -65.76 -13.94
CA ALA A 7 -9.81 -64.34 -14.06
C ALA A 7 -8.32 -64.03 -14.28
N VAL A 8 -7.96 -63.52 -15.42
CA VAL A 8 -6.62 -62.98 -15.71
C VAL A 8 -6.56 -61.57 -15.19
N ILE A 9 -5.84 -61.33 -14.10
CA ILE A 9 -5.54 -59.98 -13.61
C ILE A 9 -4.36 -59.46 -14.41
N LEU A 10 -4.62 -58.51 -15.30
CA LEU A 10 -3.58 -57.76 -16.00
C LEU A 10 -3.02 -56.69 -15.04
N LEU A 11 -1.83 -56.91 -14.50
CA LEU A 11 -1.12 -55.97 -13.68
C LEU A 11 -0.43 -54.95 -14.63
N VAL A 12 -1.05 -53.81 -14.89
CA VAL A 12 -0.39 -52.71 -15.61
C VAL A 12 0.50 -51.98 -14.61
N ALA A 13 1.78 -52.29 -14.61
CA ALA A 13 2.78 -51.51 -13.90
C ALA A 13 2.99 -50.17 -14.66
N THR A 14 2.38 -49.12 -14.20
CA THR A 14 2.73 -47.75 -14.59
C THR A 14 4.10 -47.43 -13.98
N LEU A 15 5.18 -47.56 -14.75
CA LEU A 15 6.44 -46.90 -14.45
C LEU A 15 6.20 -45.41 -14.51
N ALA A 16 5.95 -44.80 -13.33
CA ALA A 16 6.12 -43.35 -13.17
C ALA A 16 7.65 -43.12 -13.33
N ALA A 17 8.05 -42.61 -14.49
CA ALA A 17 9.36 -42.04 -14.66
C ALA A 17 9.46 -40.88 -13.68
N PHE A 18 10.13 -41.11 -12.55
CA PHE A 18 10.67 -40.01 -11.75
C PHE A 18 11.70 -39.34 -12.66
N ALA A 19 11.33 -38.24 -13.31
CA ALA A 19 12.32 -37.36 -13.87
C ALA A 19 13.23 -36.98 -12.69
N ASP A 20 14.52 -37.30 -12.77
CA ASP A 20 15.53 -36.80 -11.85
C ASP A 20 15.40 -35.27 -11.87
N GLU A 21 14.72 -34.69 -10.88
CA GLU A 21 14.70 -33.26 -10.73
C GLU A 21 16.16 -32.82 -10.50
N ALA A 22 16.68 -32.07 -11.46
CA ALA A 22 18.00 -31.49 -11.31
C ALA A 22 18.06 -30.78 -9.95
N PRO A 23 19.13 -30.94 -9.17
CA PRO A 23 19.23 -30.37 -7.83
C PRO A 23 18.91 -28.88 -7.88
N ALA A 24 18.00 -28.44 -7.01
CA ALA A 24 17.55 -27.08 -6.97
C ALA A 24 18.78 -26.14 -6.86
N LYS A 25 18.87 -25.17 -7.77
CA LYS A 25 19.97 -24.18 -7.75
C LYS A 25 20.02 -23.50 -6.38
N PRO A 26 21.20 -23.19 -5.82
CA PRO A 26 21.30 -22.46 -4.57
C PRO A 26 20.63 -21.09 -4.71
N TRP A 27 20.14 -20.53 -3.59
CA TRP A 27 19.59 -19.19 -3.54
C TRP A 27 20.71 -18.13 -3.55
N ARG A 28 20.48 -17.03 -4.28
CA ARG A 28 21.18 -15.75 -4.13
C ARG A 28 20.24 -14.78 -3.44
N TYR A 29 20.75 -14.12 -2.40
CA TYR A 29 20.06 -13.07 -1.64
C TYR A 29 20.63 -11.73 -2.05
N VAL A 30 19.77 -10.78 -2.36
CA VAL A 30 20.17 -9.43 -2.74
C VAL A 30 19.33 -8.44 -1.92
N ASN A 31 20.02 -7.54 -1.21
CA ASN A 31 19.35 -6.55 -0.39
C ASN A 31 18.50 -5.63 -1.25
N ALA A 32 17.30 -5.30 -0.77
CA ALA A 32 16.37 -4.42 -1.50
C ALA A 32 16.96 -3.02 -1.76
N ARG A 33 17.91 -2.55 -0.93
CA ARG A 33 18.63 -1.28 -1.12
C ARG A 33 19.53 -1.27 -2.37
N ASP A 34 19.98 -2.44 -2.80
CA ASP A 34 20.78 -2.60 -4.03
C ASP A 34 19.90 -2.71 -5.28
N LEU A 35 18.57 -2.71 -5.09
CA LEU A 35 17.54 -2.72 -6.12
C LEU A 35 16.80 -1.38 -6.12
N ARG A 36 15.59 -1.34 -6.65
CA ARG A 36 14.80 -0.11 -6.69
C ARG A 36 13.71 -0.11 -5.62
N VAL A 37 13.97 0.54 -4.48
CA VAL A 37 12.94 0.85 -3.48
C VAL A 37 12.10 2.01 -3.99
N ILE A 38 10.79 1.89 -3.95
CA ILE A 38 9.81 2.89 -4.43
C ILE A 38 8.79 3.25 -3.36
N ASN A 39 8.03 4.33 -3.60
CA ASN A 39 6.99 4.85 -2.71
C ASN A 39 7.50 5.41 -1.37
N LYS A 40 8.80 5.71 -1.26
CA LYS A 40 9.36 6.47 -0.15
C LYS A 40 9.23 7.96 -0.40
N GLY A 41 8.73 8.69 0.61
CA GLY A 41 8.63 10.15 0.54
C GLY A 41 9.92 10.88 0.91
N PHE A 42 10.76 10.26 1.74
CA PHE A 42 11.95 10.88 2.34
C PHE A 42 13.12 9.91 2.35
N ASP A 43 14.32 10.41 2.11
CA ASP A 43 15.56 9.64 2.14
C ASP A 43 16.23 9.66 3.52
N ASP A 44 16.07 10.76 4.27
CA ASP A 44 16.65 11.00 5.60
C ASP A 44 15.84 10.39 6.74
N THR A 45 15.35 9.17 6.56
CA THR A 45 14.57 8.43 7.55
C THR A 45 15.48 7.73 8.59
N GLU A 46 14.98 7.50 9.82
CA GLU A 46 15.75 6.83 10.88
C GLU A 46 16.13 5.38 10.52
N ARG A 47 15.30 4.70 9.74
CA ARG A 47 15.51 3.36 9.20
C ARG A 47 15.16 3.33 7.72
N ASP A 48 15.79 2.44 6.97
CA ASP A 48 15.66 2.37 5.50
C ASP A 48 14.21 2.30 5.01
N TYR A 49 13.32 1.68 5.78
CA TYR A 49 11.93 1.46 5.39
C TYR A 49 10.92 2.11 6.33
N SER A 50 11.32 3.11 7.12
CA SER A 50 10.42 4.00 7.83
C SER A 50 9.96 5.16 6.93
N ARG A 51 8.87 5.87 7.32
CA ARG A 51 8.10 6.71 6.40
C ARG A 51 8.27 8.22 6.61
N LEU A 52 8.79 8.65 7.76
CA LEU A 52 9.02 10.07 8.05
C LEU A 52 10.51 10.40 8.20
N PRO A 53 10.90 11.65 7.86
CA PRO A 53 12.26 12.09 8.03
C PRO A 53 12.65 12.17 9.52
N ALA A 54 13.91 11.87 9.81
CA ALA A 54 14.42 11.76 11.18
C ALA A 54 14.26 13.05 12.01
N TYR A 55 14.35 14.23 11.36
CA TYR A 55 14.20 15.52 12.04
C TYR A 55 12.82 15.76 12.66
N LEU A 56 11.79 14.99 12.26
CA LEU A 56 10.45 15.11 12.83
C LEU A 56 10.27 14.40 14.17
N ARG A 57 11.26 13.62 14.63
CA ARG A 57 11.14 12.78 15.82
C ARG A 57 10.60 13.53 17.04
N ASP A 58 11.16 14.69 17.32
CA ASP A 58 10.78 15.52 18.49
C ASP A 58 9.67 16.53 18.17
N SER A 59 9.22 16.59 16.92
CA SER A 59 8.22 17.55 16.44
C SER A 59 6.83 16.93 16.28
N VAL A 60 6.72 15.61 16.21
CA VAL A 60 5.45 14.89 16.08
C VAL A 60 5.08 14.20 17.38
N ARG A 61 3.78 13.89 17.54
CA ARG A 61 3.29 13.13 18.69
C ARG A 61 3.91 11.71 18.70
N THR A 62 4.21 11.17 19.88
CA THR A 62 4.80 9.84 20.06
C THR A 62 4.05 8.77 19.27
N GLY A 63 2.70 8.74 19.35
CA GLY A 63 1.92 7.75 18.61
C GLY A 63 2.03 7.88 17.07
N LEU A 64 2.28 9.09 16.55
CA LEU A 64 2.55 9.26 15.12
C LEU A 64 3.97 8.77 14.79
N TRP A 65 4.95 9.05 15.66
CA TRP A 65 6.32 8.56 15.50
C TRP A 65 6.39 7.02 15.54
N ASP A 66 5.60 6.39 16.37
CA ASP A 66 5.50 4.93 16.42
C ASP A 66 4.95 4.37 15.10
N ARG A 67 3.88 4.97 14.57
CA ARG A 67 3.26 4.53 13.31
C ARG A 67 4.12 4.76 12.07
N GLN A 68 5.00 5.77 12.06
CA GLN A 68 5.87 6.03 10.92
C GLN A 68 6.92 4.93 10.72
N GLN A 69 7.21 4.12 11.73
CA GLN A 69 8.15 3.01 11.66
C GLN A 69 7.59 1.80 10.89
N GLU A 70 6.28 1.74 10.68
CA GLU A 70 5.61 0.74 9.86
C GLU A 70 5.87 1.05 8.38
N SER A 71 6.12 0.00 7.55
CA SER A 71 6.62 0.17 6.18
C SER A 71 5.50 0.27 5.12
N ALA A 72 4.30 0.71 5.52
CA ALA A 72 3.11 0.76 4.68
C ALA A 72 3.34 1.49 3.34
N GLY A 73 2.98 0.82 2.24
CA GLY A 73 3.06 1.36 0.88
C GLY A 73 4.42 1.24 0.22
N ILE A 74 5.51 1.10 0.99
CA ILE A 74 6.85 0.89 0.43
C ILE A 74 6.90 -0.42 -0.34
N ALA A 75 7.65 -0.45 -1.43
CA ALA A 75 7.86 -1.65 -2.24
C ALA A 75 9.27 -1.68 -2.84
N VAL A 76 9.72 -2.88 -3.22
CA VAL A 76 10.94 -3.07 -4.00
C VAL A 76 10.59 -3.56 -5.40
N ARG A 77 11.18 -2.94 -6.43
CA ARG A 77 11.09 -3.33 -7.83
C ARG A 77 12.39 -3.97 -8.30
N PHE A 78 12.23 -4.97 -9.18
CA PHE A 78 13.35 -5.67 -9.81
C PHE A 78 12.91 -6.39 -11.08
N ALA A 79 13.88 -6.75 -11.92
CA ALA A 79 13.67 -7.65 -13.05
C ALA A 79 14.57 -8.86 -12.94
N THR A 80 14.04 -10.05 -13.27
CA THR A 80 14.78 -11.32 -13.20
C THR A 80 14.23 -12.35 -14.18
N ASN A 81 15.11 -13.28 -14.59
CA ASN A 81 14.76 -14.51 -15.29
C ASN A 81 14.85 -15.74 -14.40
N SER A 82 14.82 -15.58 -13.08
CA SER A 82 14.87 -16.69 -12.14
C SER A 82 13.69 -17.63 -12.29
N SER A 83 13.92 -18.94 -12.12
CA SER A 83 12.84 -19.92 -12.06
C SER A 83 12.02 -19.83 -10.77
N ARG A 84 12.59 -19.22 -9.73
CA ARG A 84 11.98 -19.09 -8.41
C ARG A 84 12.18 -17.68 -7.87
N ILE A 85 11.18 -17.17 -7.17
CA ILE A 85 11.25 -15.88 -6.47
C ILE A 85 10.80 -16.06 -5.03
N GLY A 86 11.59 -15.55 -4.10
CA GLY A 86 11.28 -15.50 -2.68
C GLY A 86 11.75 -14.21 -2.04
N ALA A 87 11.54 -14.11 -0.74
CA ALA A 87 12.08 -13.05 0.10
C ALA A 87 12.54 -13.57 1.44
N ARG A 88 13.45 -12.84 2.07
CA ARG A 88 13.84 -12.96 3.47
C ARG A 88 13.84 -11.56 4.07
N TYR A 89 13.13 -11.37 5.18
CA TYR A 89 13.04 -10.05 5.80
C TYR A 89 12.91 -10.15 7.32
N LYS A 90 13.37 -9.09 7.99
CA LYS A 90 13.33 -8.96 9.44
C LYS A 90 12.29 -7.92 9.83
N LEU A 91 11.35 -8.33 10.69
CA LEU A 91 10.31 -7.46 11.25
C LEU A 91 10.81 -6.65 12.44
N LEU A 92 10.27 -5.47 12.61
CA LEU A 92 10.51 -4.63 13.79
C LEU A 92 9.81 -5.21 15.03
N ASN A 93 8.51 -5.54 14.93
CA ASN A 93 7.66 -5.84 16.08
C ASN A 93 7.08 -7.26 16.09
N ASN A 94 6.77 -7.86 14.95
CA ASN A 94 5.93 -9.06 14.81
C ASN A 94 4.48 -8.80 15.31
N CYS A 95 3.88 -7.73 14.82
CA CYS A 95 2.52 -7.31 15.19
C CYS A 95 1.45 -8.36 14.86
N HIS A 96 0.37 -8.33 15.65
CA HIS A 96 -0.85 -9.10 15.43
C HIS A 96 -2.06 -8.28 15.87
N MET A 97 -3.18 -8.39 15.15
CA MET A 97 -4.44 -7.71 15.47
C MET A 97 -5.63 -8.67 15.30
N LEU A 98 -6.68 -8.48 16.10
CA LEU A 98 -7.84 -9.38 16.09
C LEU A 98 -8.71 -9.23 14.83
N HIS A 99 -8.66 -8.08 14.17
CA HIS A 99 -9.56 -7.72 13.05
C HIS A 99 -8.84 -7.59 11.71
N MET A 100 -7.53 -7.85 11.66
CA MET A 100 -6.74 -7.77 10.43
C MET A 100 -5.87 -9.01 10.26
N ALA A 101 -5.81 -9.55 9.05
CA ALA A 101 -5.03 -10.73 8.74
C ALA A 101 -3.51 -10.43 8.79
N ASP A 102 -2.71 -11.36 9.30
CA ASP A 102 -1.25 -11.27 9.34
C ASP A 102 -0.61 -11.06 7.97
N THR A 103 -1.26 -11.51 6.89
CA THR A 103 -0.86 -11.26 5.49
C THR A 103 -0.89 -9.79 5.12
N GLY A 104 -1.76 -8.99 5.72
CA GLY A 104 -1.77 -7.52 5.59
C GLY A 104 -0.88 -6.85 6.62
N ILE A 105 -0.89 -7.32 7.89
CA ILE A 105 -0.13 -6.71 8.99
C ILE A 105 1.37 -6.76 8.72
N LYS A 106 1.91 -7.97 8.48
CA LYS A 106 3.35 -8.28 8.41
C LYS A 106 3.75 -9.14 7.21
N GLY A 107 2.80 -9.43 6.30
CA GLY A 107 3.05 -10.14 5.05
C GLY A 107 3.59 -9.23 3.96
N THR A 108 3.87 -9.83 2.81
CA THR A 108 4.39 -9.16 1.61
C THR A 108 3.75 -9.75 0.36
N ASP A 109 3.49 -8.92 -0.66
CA ASP A 109 2.81 -9.31 -1.90
C ASP A 109 3.73 -9.21 -3.10
N LEU A 110 3.87 -10.30 -3.86
CA LEU A 110 4.55 -10.29 -5.14
C LEU A 110 3.58 -9.97 -6.28
N TYR A 111 3.96 -9.01 -7.10
CA TYR A 111 3.31 -8.64 -8.36
C TYR A 111 4.27 -8.81 -9.54
N ILE A 112 3.70 -9.12 -10.72
CA ILE A 112 4.40 -9.16 -12.01
C ILE A 112 3.80 -8.10 -12.95
N PHE A 113 4.65 -7.44 -13.76
CA PHE A 113 4.20 -6.54 -14.82
C PHE A 113 4.02 -7.34 -16.10
N GLU A 114 2.77 -7.46 -16.57
CA GLU A 114 2.38 -8.31 -17.67
C GLU A 114 1.97 -7.49 -18.90
N GLY A 115 2.39 -7.95 -20.08
CA GLY A 115 2.01 -7.35 -21.36
C GLY A 115 2.39 -5.87 -21.49
N ASP A 116 3.42 -5.41 -20.80
CA ASP A 116 3.87 -4.01 -20.72
C ASP A 116 2.78 -3.00 -20.30
N SER A 117 1.73 -3.45 -19.62
CA SER A 117 0.57 -2.59 -19.35
C SER A 117 -0.05 -2.75 -17.96
N VAL A 118 0.04 -3.92 -17.31
CA VAL A 118 -0.72 -4.19 -16.09
C VAL A 118 0.09 -4.98 -15.05
N TRP A 119 -0.02 -4.54 -13.79
CA TRP A 119 0.49 -5.28 -12.65
C TRP A 119 -0.49 -6.35 -12.22
N ARG A 120 -0.06 -7.62 -12.25
CA ARG A 120 -0.84 -8.79 -11.80
C ARG A 120 -0.30 -9.34 -10.49
N HIS A 121 -1.19 -9.65 -9.56
CA HIS A 121 -0.83 -10.36 -8.34
C HIS A 121 -0.35 -11.78 -8.68
N VAL A 122 0.78 -12.18 -8.09
CA VAL A 122 1.36 -13.52 -8.24
C VAL A 122 1.06 -14.35 -6.99
N ASN A 123 1.48 -13.87 -5.84
CA ASN A 123 1.27 -14.56 -4.56
C ASN A 123 1.52 -13.64 -3.37
N THR A 124 0.99 -14.03 -2.23
CA THR A 124 1.20 -13.39 -0.91
C THR A 124 1.87 -14.39 0.00
N ASN A 125 2.87 -13.98 0.76
CA ASN A 125 3.40 -14.85 1.79
C ASN A 125 2.44 -14.94 2.99
N ARG A 126 2.45 -16.09 3.63
CA ARG A 126 1.85 -16.29 4.96
C ARG A 126 3.00 -16.16 5.97
N PRO A 127 3.10 -15.01 6.68
CA PRO A 127 4.31 -14.64 7.41
C PRO A 127 4.47 -15.50 8.68
N ALA A 128 5.06 -16.67 8.51
CA ALA A 128 5.52 -17.49 9.62
C ALA A 128 6.91 -17.01 10.06
N ILE A 129 7.11 -16.88 11.37
CA ILE A 129 8.41 -16.52 11.92
C ILE A 129 9.33 -17.73 11.91
N ASN A 130 10.40 -17.68 11.10
CA ASN A 130 11.40 -18.75 10.97
C ASN A 130 12.43 -18.70 12.11
N ASN A 131 12.71 -17.50 12.63
CA ASN A 131 13.54 -17.28 13.81
C ASN A 131 12.86 -16.25 14.70
N ALA A 132 12.38 -16.69 15.88
CA ALA A 132 11.59 -15.85 16.78
C ALA A 132 12.44 -14.75 17.44
N GLU A 133 13.70 -15.00 17.75
CA GLU A 133 14.61 -14.03 18.36
C GLU A 133 14.89 -12.87 17.40
N GLU A 134 15.16 -13.18 16.13
CA GLU A 134 15.44 -12.20 15.09
C GLU A 134 14.18 -11.66 14.41
N LYS A 135 12.99 -12.24 14.67
CA LYS A 135 11.73 -11.94 13.97
C LYS A 135 11.87 -12.10 12.45
N LEU A 136 12.59 -13.12 12.04
CA LEU A 136 12.95 -13.39 10.65
C LEU A 136 11.83 -14.16 9.96
N VAL A 137 11.42 -13.68 8.80
CA VAL A 137 10.48 -14.34 7.87
C VAL A 137 11.23 -14.70 6.59
N GLU A 138 11.08 -15.94 6.16
CA GLU A 138 11.61 -16.39 4.88
C GLU A 138 10.51 -17.10 4.08
N THR A 139 10.39 -16.76 2.81
CA THR A 139 9.32 -17.27 1.95
C THR A 139 9.76 -17.54 0.53
N VAL A 140 8.98 -18.37 -0.18
CA VAL A 140 9.02 -18.53 -1.64
C VAL A 140 7.64 -18.23 -2.18
N TYR A 141 7.56 -17.27 -3.09
CA TYR A 141 6.27 -16.88 -3.70
C TYR A 141 5.89 -17.79 -4.86
N VAL A 142 6.87 -18.14 -5.68
CA VAL A 142 6.65 -18.88 -6.92
C VAL A 142 7.87 -19.73 -7.29
N ASN A 143 7.59 -20.87 -7.91
CA ASN A 143 8.57 -21.79 -8.47
C ASN A 143 8.21 -22.09 -9.94
N ASN A 144 9.16 -22.66 -10.68
CA ASN A 144 8.96 -23.16 -12.04
C ASN A 144 8.56 -22.07 -13.06
N LEU A 145 9.10 -20.84 -12.88
CA LEU A 145 8.96 -19.79 -13.90
C LEU A 145 9.83 -20.13 -15.11
N ASP A 146 9.37 -19.73 -16.30
CA ASP A 146 10.14 -19.81 -17.53
C ASP A 146 11.35 -18.86 -17.46
N THR A 147 12.56 -19.42 -17.53
CA THR A 147 13.83 -18.71 -17.40
C THR A 147 14.34 -18.10 -18.72
N THR A 148 13.65 -18.32 -19.83
CA THR A 148 13.99 -17.71 -21.12
C THR A 148 13.59 -16.23 -21.18
N LEU A 149 12.69 -15.78 -20.29
CA LEU A 149 12.16 -14.44 -20.24
C LEU A 149 12.60 -13.71 -18.95
N THR A 150 13.16 -12.52 -19.10
CA THR A 150 13.30 -11.57 -17.99
C THR A 150 11.99 -10.82 -17.82
N ARG A 151 11.47 -10.79 -16.59
CA ARG A 151 10.19 -10.13 -16.24
C ARG A 151 10.38 -9.12 -15.13
N GLU A 152 9.50 -8.12 -15.12
CA GLU A 152 9.44 -7.07 -14.09
C GLU A 152 8.57 -7.52 -12.92
N TYR A 153 9.07 -7.32 -11.73
CA TYR A 153 8.40 -7.69 -10.47
C TYR A 153 8.39 -6.54 -9.47
N MET A 154 7.45 -6.61 -8.54
CA MET A 154 7.34 -5.70 -7.40
C MET A 154 6.89 -6.47 -6.16
N ILE A 155 7.52 -6.22 -5.01
CA ILE A 155 7.10 -6.76 -3.72
C ILE A 155 6.73 -5.60 -2.81
N TYR A 156 5.45 -5.53 -2.37
CA TYR A 156 4.98 -4.59 -1.34
C TYR A 156 5.33 -5.09 0.06
N PHE A 157 5.69 -4.15 0.92
CA PHE A 157 6.07 -4.39 2.31
C PHE A 157 4.86 -4.38 3.26
N PRO A 158 5.03 -4.85 4.52
CA PRO A 158 4.01 -4.86 5.56
C PRO A 158 3.29 -3.53 5.77
N LEU A 159 1.97 -3.58 6.08
CA LEU A 159 1.17 -2.38 6.34
C LEU A 159 1.24 -1.91 7.80
N TYR A 160 1.36 -2.84 8.76
CA TYR A 160 1.29 -2.56 10.20
C TYR A 160 2.48 -3.12 10.98
N ASP A 161 3.57 -3.42 10.28
CA ASP A 161 4.87 -3.71 10.90
C ASP A 161 5.99 -2.98 10.16
N GLY A 162 7.08 -2.72 10.86
CA GLY A 162 8.29 -2.19 10.26
C GLY A 162 9.15 -3.31 9.69
N VAL A 163 9.83 -3.02 8.58
CA VAL A 163 10.87 -3.87 8.01
C VAL A 163 12.23 -3.29 8.38
N LEU A 164 13.09 -4.09 9.03
CA LEU A 164 14.45 -3.68 9.40
C LEU A 164 15.46 -4.01 8.31
N ASP A 165 15.26 -5.15 7.64
CA ASP A 165 16.08 -5.60 6.52
C ASP A 165 15.21 -6.41 5.56
N PHE A 166 15.52 -6.34 4.26
CA PHE A 166 14.77 -7.05 3.22
C PHE A 166 15.68 -7.53 2.10
N GLU A 167 15.62 -8.81 1.78
CA GLU A 167 16.36 -9.43 0.70
C GLU A 167 15.41 -10.13 -0.28
N VAL A 168 15.59 -9.86 -1.56
CA VAL A 168 14.98 -10.63 -2.65
C VAL A 168 15.80 -11.90 -2.88
N LYS A 169 15.13 -13.05 -2.97
CA LYS A 169 15.74 -14.36 -3.23
C LYS A 169 15.46 -14.78 -4.67
N VAL A 170 16.52 -15.13 -5.39
CA VAL A 170 16.47 -15.67 -6.76
C VAL A 170 17.45 -16.83 -6.92
N ASP A 171 17.36 -17.60 -8.00
CA ASP A 171 18.36 -18.61 -8.33
C ASP A 171 19.75 -17.98 -8.50
N SER A 172 20.81 -18.61 -8.01
CA SER A 172 22.17 -18.07 -7.99
C SER A 172 22.72 -17.71 -9.38
N GLY A 173 22.24 -18.35 -10.43
CA GLY A 173 22.65 -18.09 -11.82
C GLY A 173 21.72 -17.15 -12.58
N ALA A 174 20.63 -16.66 -11.97
CA ALA A 174 19.68 -15.78 -12.64
C ALA A 174 20.19 -14.33 -12.73
N THR A 175 19.78 -13.63 -13.78
CA THR A 175 19.93 -12.17 -13.83
C THR A 175 19.02 -11.52 -12.76
N LEU A 176 19.48 -10.44 -12.15
CA LEU A 176 18.69 -9.61 -11.25
C LEU A 176 19.15 -8.18 -11.40
N THR A 177 18.23 -7.29 -11.73
CA THR A 177 18.46 -5.84 -11.92
C THR A 177 17.38 -5.05 -11.23
N SER A 178 17.57 -3.72 -11.14
CA SER A 178 16.55 -2.78 -10.59
C SER A 178 15.32 -2.61 -11.49
N GLY A 179 15.23 -3.34 -12.61
CA GLY A 179 14.12 -3.26 -13.56
C GLY A 179 14.19 -2.06 -14.49
N ARG A 180 13.20 -1.97 -15.37
CA ARG A 180 13.10 -0.92 -16.39
C ARG A 180 12.85 0.45 -15.73
N PRO A 181 13.56 1.52 -16.16
CA PRO A 181 13.41 2.84 -15.57
C PRO A 181 12.09 3.56 -15.92
N ASP A 182 11.43 3.17 -17.00
CA ASP A 182 10.18 3.77 -17.49
C ASP A 182 8.91 3.24 -16.79
N ILE A 183 9.04 2.18 -16.00
CA ILE A 183 7.94 1.64 -15.18
C ILE A 183 8.08 2.21 -13.76
N ILE A 184 7.11 3.02 -13.32
CA ILE A 184 7.15 3.72 -12.02
C ILE A 184 8.51 4.43 -11.86
N ASP A 185 8.75 5.46 -12.65
CA ASP A 185 10.08 6.06 -12.84
C ASP A 185 10.58 6.95 -11.69
N GLY A 186 9.74 7.22 -10.68
CA GLY A 186 10.06 8.05 -9.52
C GLY A 186 10.01 9.57 -9.76
N ARG A 187 9.87 10.01 -11.01
CA ARG A 187 9.70 11.43 -11.36
C ARG A 187 8.27 11.92 -11.22
N HIS A 188 7.33 11.00 -11.10
CA HIS A 188 5.91 11.27 -11.00
C HIS A 188 5.33 10.57 -9.79
N ARG A 189 4.86 11.37 -8.82
CA ARG A 189 4.47 10.89 -7.49
C ARG A 189 3.09 11.39 -7.09
N VAL A 190 2.31 10.52 -6.45
CA VAL A 190 1.14 10.91 -5.66
C VAL A 190 1.50 10.78 -4.19
N LEU A 191 1.22 11.79 -3.38
CA LEU A 191 1.39 11.72 -1.94
C LEU A 191 0.02 11.62 -1.27
N CYS A 192 -0.20 10.55 -0.50
CA CYS A 192 -1.43 10.33 0.26
C CYS A 192 -1.17 10.49 1.76
N TYR A 193 -1.84 11.43 2.40
CA TYR A 193 -1.83 11.61 3.85
C TYR A 193 -3.19 11.26 4.42
N GLY A 194 -3.22 10.51 5.53
CA GLY A 194 -4.50 10.09 6.12
C GLY A 194 -4.36 9.23 7.37
N THR A 195 -5.35 8.39 7.54
CA THR A 195 -5.64 7.62 8.74
C THR A 195 -5.27 6.14 8.59
N SER A 196 -5.86 5.25 9.43
CA SER A 196 -5.77 3.80 9.27
C SER A 196 -6.28 3.32 7.91
N ILE A 197 -7.32 3.96 7.36
CA ILE A 197 -7.87 3.63 6.03
C ILE A 197 -6.79 3.88 4.96
N MET A 198 -6.12 5.03 5.00
CA MET A 198 -5.04 5.33 4.07
C MET A 198 -3.81 4.45 4.29
N GLN A 199 -3.48 4.10 5.55
CA GLN A 199 -2.38 3.18 5.86
C GLN A 199 -2.62 1.79 5.25
N GLY A 200 -3.87 1.35 5.15
CA GLY A 200 -4.29 0.05 4.63
C GLY A 200 -4.92 -0.85 5.70
N GLY A 201 -5.54 -0.25 6.74
CA GLY A 201 -6.18 -0.97 7.84
C GLY A 201 -7.24 -1.94 7.38
N CYS A 202 -7.09 -3.22 7.73
CA CYS A 202 -7.90 -4.37 7.41
C CYS A 202 -7.91 -4.83 5.94
N ALA A 203 -7.03 -4.27 5.08
CA ALA A 203 -6.72 -4.93 3.82
C ALA A 203 -6.20 -6.35 4.08
N SER A 204 -6.72 -7.34 3.36
CA SER A 204 -6.36 -8.75 3.57
C SER A 204 -4.87 -9.03 3.32
N ARG A 205 -4.22 -8.22 2.48
CA ARG A 205 -2.82 -8.29 2.09
C ARG A 205 -2.32 -6.92 1.62
N THR A 206 -1.02 -6.73 1.55
CA THR A 206 -0.41 -5.41 1.38
C THR A 206 -0.76 -4.70 0.08
N GLY A 207 -0.89 -5.44 -1.01
CA GLY A 207 -1.26 -4.89 -2.31
C GLY A 207 -2.73 -4.45 -2.44
N MET A 208 -3.59 -4.70 -1.43
CA MET A 208 -5.00 -4.27 -1.45
C MET A 208 -5.21 -2.89 -0.83
N ALA A 209 -4.23 -2.35 -0.10
CA ALA A 209 -4.28 -0.98 0.40
C ALA A 209 -4.47 0.05 -0.73
N THR A 210 -5.17 1.16 -0.45
CA THR A 210 -5.47 2.23 -1.40
C THR A 210 -4.24 2.69 -2.19
N THR A 211 -3.15 2.99 -1.51
CA THR A 211 -1.92 3.51 -2.14
C THR A 211 -1.26 2.49 -3.07
N ALA A 212 -1.27 1.20 -2.70
CA ALA A 212 -0.76 0.14 -3.56
C ALA A 212 -1.61 -0.05 -4.83
N GLN A 213 -2.94 0.04 -4.72
CA GLN A 213 -3.84 0.00 -5.87
C GLN A 213 -3.65 1.22 -6.77
N MET A 214 -3.60 2.44 -6.21
CA MET A 214 -3.32 3.66 -6.97
C MET A 214 -1.99 3.58 -7.72
N SER A 215 -0.91 3.10 -7.06
CA SER A 215 0.41 2.96 -7.69
C SER A 215 0.37 2.09 -8.95
N ARG A 216 -0.32 0.96 -8.89
CA ARG A 216 -0.49 0.08 -10.05
C ARG A 216 -1.38 0.68 -11.14
N LEU A 217 -2.47 1.37 -10.77
CA LEU A 217 -3.42 1.97 -11.72
C LEU A 217 -2.86 3.20 -12.44
N LEU A 218 -1.97 3.95 -11.78
CA LEU A 218 -1.32 5.14 -12.32
C LEU A 218 0.03 4.86 -12.95
N ASN A 219 0.59 3.67 -12.73
CA ASN A 219 1.98 3.33 -13.03
C ASN A 219 2.94 4.43 -12.51
N ALA A 220 2.77 4.80 -11.23
CA ALA A 220 3.47 5.90 -10.57
C ALA A 220 3.84 5.55 -9.12
N GLU A 221 4.80 6.25 -8.55
CA GLU A 221 5.03 6.16 -7.11
C GLU A 221 3.85 6.77 -6.33
N VAL A 222 3.35 6.05 -5.33
CA VAL A 222 2.30 6.53 -4.43
C VAL A 222 2.78 6.40 -2.99
N ILE A 223 3.14 7.54 -2.41
CA ILE A 223 3.70 7.65 -1.06
C ILE A 223 2.58 7.51 -0.04
N ASN A 224 2.70 6.53 0.86
CA ASN A 224 1.74 6.30 1.91
C ASN A 224 2.15 7.00 3.22
N LEU A 225 1.52 8.13 3.52
CA LEU A 225 1.59 8.81 4.81
C LEU A 225 0.26 8.66 5.58
N GLY A 226 -0.35 7.48 5.52
CA GLY A 226 -1.43 7.06 6.39
C GLY A 226 -0.89 6.61 7.75
N PHE A 227 -1.49 7.12 8.84
CA PHE A 227 -1.05 6.83 10.21
C PHE A 227 -2.26 6.48 11.07
N SER A 228 -2.41 5.19 11.38
CA SER A 228 -3.55 4.64 12.13
C SER A 228 -3.78 5.38 13.46
N GLY A 229 -4.96 6.00 13.63
CA GLY A 229 -5.30 6.80 14.78
C GLY A 229 -4.55 8.14 14.88
N GLN A 230 -3.62 8.47 13.98
CA GLN A 230 -2.69 9.59 14.11
C GLN A 230 -2.71 10.61 12.95
N GLY A 231 -3.46 10.38 11.89
CA GLY A 231 -3.64 11.34 10.80
C GLY A 231 -4.54 12.52 11.23
N LYS A 232 -3.98 13.48 11.99
CA LYS A 232 -4.74 14.52 12.72
C LYS A 232 -4.40 15.96 12.31
N MET A 233 -3.85 16.16 11.13
CA MET A 233 -3.52 17.49 10.58
C MET A 233 -2.51 18.30 11.42
N ASP A 234 -1.50 17.65 11.98
CA ASP A 234 -0.39 18.35 12.64
C ASP A 234 0.35 19.24 11.64
N PHE A 235 0.61 20.51 11.95
CA PHE A 235 1.20 21.47 10.99
C PHE A 235 2.64 21.13 10.61
N CYS A 236 3.38 20.42 11.45
CA CYS A 236 4.68 19.85 11.07
C CYS A 236 4.55 18.83 9.94
N MET A 237 3.45 18.06 9.91
CA MET A 237 3.15 17.15 8.80
C MET A 237 2.78 17.90 7.52
N ALA A 238 2.04 19.03 7.60
CA ALA A 238 1.77 19.86 6.43
C ALA A 238 3.08 20.35 5.78
N ARG A 239 4.05 20.81 6.59
CA ARG A 239 5.38 21.22 6.11
C ARG A 239 6.19 20.06 5.53
N ALA A 240 6.15 18.89 6.16
CA ALA A 240 6.80 17.69 5.65
C ALA A 240 6.19 17.24 4.31
N ILE A 241 4.87 17.17 4.19
CA ILE A 241 4.18 16.89 2.94
C ILE A 241 4.61 17.86 1.83
N ALA A 242 4.66 19.13 2.15
CA ALA A 242 5.07 20.18 1.21
C ALA A 242 6.54 20.08 0.78
N SER A 243 7.41 19.44 1.57
CA SER A 243 8.84 19.30 1.26
C SER A 243 9.16 18.12 0.33
N VAL A 244 8.26 17.15 0.17
CA VAL A 244 8.51 15.98 -0.69
C VAL A 244 8.68 16.42 -2.14
N PRO A 245 9.80 16.09 -2.80
CA PRO A 245 10.05 16.49 -4.18
C PRO A 245 9.18 15.70 -5.17
N ASP A 246 9.03 16.24 -6.37
CA ASP A 246 8.44 15.54 -7.53
C ASP A 246 7.02 15.02 -7.33
N VAL A 247 6.22 15.68 -6.47
CA VAL A 247 4.81 15.36 -6.25
C VAL A 247 3.95 16.03 -7.32
N ASP A 248 3.15 15.23 -8.03
CA ASP A 248 2.18 15.68 -9.04
C ASP A 248 0.74 15.79 -8.50
N LEU A 249 0.46 15.16 -7.35
CA LEU A 249 -0.85 15.22 -6.69
C LEU A 249 -0.71 14.92 -5.20
N ILE A 250 -1.43 15.67 -4.36
CA ILE A 250 -1.55 15.42 -2.93
C ILE A 250 -2.99 15.01 -2.62
N PHE A 251 -3.15 13.91 -1.90
CA PHE A 251 -4.44 13.36 -1.49
C PHE A 251 -4.55 13.37 0.04
N LEU A 252 -5.58 14.02 0.58
CA LEU A 252 -5.76 14.26 2.03
C LEU A 252 -7.02 13.58 2.56
N ASP A 253 -6.86 12.58 3.43
CA ASP A 253 -7.91 11.79 4.09
C ASP A 253 -7.76 11.79 5.63
N PRO A 254 -7.76 12.95 6.31
CA PRO A 254 -7.54 13.02 7.75
C PRO A 254 -8.81 12.87 8.59
N VAL A 255 -10.01 13.09 8.01
CA VAL A 255 -11.26 13.25 8.73
C VAL A 255 -11.58 12.10 9.71
N PRO A 256 -11.36 10.79 9.36
CA PRO A 256 -11.69 9.72 10.29
C PRO A 256 -11.02 9.83 11.66
N ASN A 257 -9.80 10.39 11.75
CA ASN A 257 -9.07 10.56 13.01
C ASN A 257 -9.25 11.91 13.68
N CYS A 258 -9.97 12.85 13.08
CA CYS A 258 -10.22 14.17 13.61
C CYS A 258 -11.54 14.23 14.35
N THR A 259 -11.65 15.11 15.36
CA THR A 259 -12.92 15.54 15.90
C THR A 259 -13.54 16.62 15.00
N GLU A 260 -14.84 16.95 15.21
CA GLU A 260 -15.47 18.07 14.52
C GLU A 260 -14.69 19.38 14.76
N ALA A 261 -14.32 19.66 16.02
CA ALA A 261 -13.53 20.84 16.37
C ALA A 261 -12.16 20.87 15.67
N MET A 262 -11.50 19.73 15.50
CA MET A 262 -10.25 19.63 14.72
C MET A 262 -10.50 19.89 13.23
N CYS A 263 -11.55 19.32 12.66
CA CYS A 263 -11.93 19.59 11.27
C CYS A 263 -12.23 21.07 11.04
N ASP A 264 -12.85 21.75 12.00
CA ASP A 264 -13.17 23.17 11.92
C ASP A 264 -11.92 24.07 12.06
N SER A 265 -11.06 23.79 13.04
CA SER A 265 -9.95 24.67 13.42
C SER A 265 -8.63 24.42 12.70
N LEU A 266 -8.35 23.17 12.26
CA LEU A 266 -7.04 22.83 11.72
C LEU A 266 -7.00 22.75 10.19
N THR A 267 -8.13 22.43 9.53
CA THR A 267 -8.16 22.13 8.09
C THR A 267 -7.65 23.28 7.25
N TYR A 268 -8.12 24.51 7.53
CA TYR A 268 -7.74 25.68 6.75
C TYR A 268 -6.21 25.90 6.73
N ASP A 269 -5.60 25.99 7.91
CA ASP A 269 -4.17 26.26 8.03
C ASP A 269 -3.33 25.09 7.52
N PHE A 270 -3.74 23.84 7.80
CA PHE A 270 -3.04 22.64 7.31
C PHE A 270 -2.96 22.64 5.78
N VAL A 271 -4.08 22.85 5.10
CA VAL A 271 -4.13 22.85 3.63
C VAL A 271 -3.42 24.08 3.06
N ASN A 272 -3.58 25.25 3.72
CA ASN A 272 -2.96 26.50 3.26
C ASN A 272 -1.42 26.45 3.32
N ILE A 273 -0.84 25.86 4.37
CA ILE A 273 0.63 25.61 4.45
C ILE A 273 1.10 24.83 3.22
N ILE A 274 0.39 23.76 2.84
CA ILE A 274 0.75 22.96 1.67
C ILE A 274 0.58 23.79 0.38
N ARG A 275 -0.53 24.48 0.22
CA ARG A 275 -0.82 25.30 -0.99
C ARG A 275 0.13 26.45 -1.20
N GLN A 276 0.61 27.09 -0.13
CA GLN A 276 1.59 28.18 -0.22
C GLN A 276 2.94 27.64 -0.72
N ALA A 277 3.37 26.49 -0.24
CA ALA A 277 4.63 25.87 -0.64
C ALA A 277 4.55 25.16 -2.01
N ARG A 278 3.38 24.67 -2.39
CA ARG A 278 3.13 23.91 -3.64
C ARG A 278 1.92 24.46 -4.40
N PRO A 279 2.00 25.70 -4.94
CA PRO A 279 0.87 26.38 -5.54
C PRO A 279 0.29 25.66 -6.77
N ASP A 280 1.11 24.95 -7.51
CA ASP A 280 0.73 24.33 -8.78
C ASP A 280 0.34 22.84 -8.66
N VAL A 281 0.54 22.24 -7.48
CA VAL A 281 0.20 20.83 -7.23
C VAL A 281 -1.27 20.70 -6.87
N PRO A 282 -2.07 19.89 -7.57
CA PRO A 282 -3.45 19.63 -7.21
C PRO A 282 -3.54 18.92 -5.87
N ILE A 283 -4.43 19.41 -5.01
CA ILE A 283 -4.78 18.82 -3.72
C ILE A 283 -6.21 18.31 -3.80
N VAL A 284 -6.40 17.02 -3.51
CA VAL A 284 -7.71 16.36 -3.38
C VAL A 284 -7.99 16.16 -1.89
N MET A 285 -9.07 16.74 -1.40
CA MET A 285 -9.58 16.55 -0.04
C MET A 285 -10.74 15.57 -0.07
N ILE A 286 -10.79 14.60 0.84
CA ILE A 286 -11.90 13.64 0.92
C ILE A 286 -12.52 13.63 2.30
N GLU A 287 -13.84 13.54 2.36
CA GLU A 287 -14.60 13.35 3.60
C GLU A 287 -14.32 11.97 4.23
N GLY A 288 -14.58 11.86 5.53
CA GLY A 288 -14.59 10.56 6.20
C GLY A 288 -15.85 9.75 5.85
N PRO A 289 -15.77 8.42 5.79
CA PRO A 289 -16.93 7.56 5.59
C PRO A 289 -18.01 7.81 6.65
N ILE A 290 -19.26 7.65 6.26
CA ILE A 290 -20.39 7.56 7.19
C ILE A 290 -20.60 6.09 7.51
N TYR A 291 -20.12 5.67 8.65
CA TYR A 291 -20.11 4.27 9.04
C TYR A 291 -21.50 3.65 9.11
N PRO A 292 -21.69 2.37 8.79
CA PRO A 292 -23.01 1.71 8.74
C PRO A 292 -23.86 1.88 10.01
N TYR A 293 -23.23 1.77 11.18
CA TYR A 293 -23.92 1.91 12.47
C TYR A 293 -24.47 3.32 12.72
N ALA A 294 -23.92 4.35 12.05
CA ALA A 294 -24.42 5.74 12.21
C ALA A 294 -25.88 5.91 11.76
N ARG A 295 -26.37 5.00 10.91
CA ARG A 295 -27.78 4.97 10.49
C ARG A 295 -28.73 4.65 11.65
N TYR A 296 -28.25 3.93 12.65
CA TYR A 296 -29.04 3.39 13.77
C TYR A 296 -28.67 4.04 15.11
N ASP A 297 -27.54 4.71 15.22
CA ASP A 297 -27.05 5.39 16.39
C ASP A 297 -27.16 6.92 16.18
N SER A 298 -28.04 7.56 16.94
CA SER A 298 -28.34 9.00 16.80
C SER A 298 -27.14 9.91 17.09
N PHE A 299 -26.22 9.49 17.97
CA PHE A 299 -25.00 10.25 18.22
C PHE A 299 -24.11 10.23 16.98
N TRP A 300 -23.77 9.05 16.47
CA TRP A 300 -22.91 8.91 15.30
C TRP A 300 -23.55 9.41 14.01
N GLY A 301 -24.88 9.25 13.88
CA GLY A 301 -25.66 9.77 12.75
C GLY A 301 -25.65 11.29 12.63
N ASN A 302 -25.47 12.00 13.75
CA ASN A 302 -25.29 13.46 13.76
C ASN A 302 -23.80 13.85 13.71
N TYR A 303 -22.94 13.15 14.44
CA TYR A 303 -21.54 13.53 14.62
C TYR A 303 -20.68 13.34 13.36
N LEU A 304 -20.84 12.25 12.62
CA LEU A 304 -20.04 12.02 11.40
C LEU A 304 -20.35 13.03 10.30
N PRO A 305 -21.64 13.32 9.97
CA PRO A 305 -21.95 14.40 9.04
C PRO A 305 -21.46 15.78 9.50
N ALA A 306 -21.50 16.07 10.81
CA ALA A 306 -21.00 17.34 11.35
C ALA A 306 -19.49 17.51 11.15
N LYS A 307 -18.69 16.44 11.34
CA LYS A 307 -17.25 16.42 11.02
C LYS A 307 -17.00 16.73 9.54
N ASN A 308 -17.72 16.04 8.66
CA ASN A 308 -17.60 16.23 7.20
C ASN A 308 -18.02 17.66 6.82
N ALA A 309 -19.10 18.19 7.40
CA ALA A 309 -19.54 19.56 7.17
C ALA A 309 -18.51 20.60 7.62
N ALA A 310 -17.85 20.41 8.77
CA ALA A 310 -16.77 21.28 9.23
C ALA A 310 -15.57 21.25 8.28
N PHE A 311 -15.18 20.07 7.80
CA PHE A 311 -14.11 19.90 6.81
C PHE A 311 -14.46 20.56 5.47
N ARG A 312 -15.71 20.39 4.99
CA ARG A 312 -16.23 21.00 3.75
C ARG A 312 -16.26 22.52 3.82
N ARG A 313 -16.71 23.14 4.94
CA ARG A 313 -16.69 24.60 5.11
C ARG A 313 -15.29 25.19 4.90
N ASN A 314 -14.26 24.51 5.42
CA ASN A 314 -12.88 24.95 5.21
C ASN A 314 -12.40 24.77 3.77
N TYR A 315 -12.81 23.69 3.09
CA TYR A 315 -12.59 23.53 1.65
C TYR A 315 -13.22 24.68 0.86
N GLU A 316 -14.49 24.99 1.12
CA GLU A 316 -15.23 26.05 0.43
C GLU A 316 -14.57 27.41 0.64
N ARG A 317 -14.14 27.73 1.87
CA ARG A 317 -13.37 28.94 2.18
C ARG A 317 -12.06 29.00 1.39
N LEU A 318 -11.26 27.98 1.43
CA LEU A 318 -10.00 27.88 0.69
C LEU A 318 -10.19 27.99 -0.83
N LYS A 319 -11.27 27.39 -1.33
CA LYS A 319 -11.64 27.42 -2.75
C LYS A 319 -12.10 28.80 -3.21
N ALA A 320 -12.83 29.53 -2.35
CA ALA A 320 -13.28 30.90 -2.62
C ALA A 320 -12.09 31.87 -2.68
N GLU A 321 -11.11 31.72 -1.79
CA GLU A 321 -9.92 32.58 -1.75
C GLU A 321 -8.96 32.29 -2.94
N ARG A 322 -8.85 31.02 -3.34
CA ARG A 322 -7.99 30.58 -4.42
C ARG A 322 -8.59 29.35 -5.13
N PRO A 323 -9.27 29.53 -6.27
CA PRO A 323 -10.06 28.46 -6.89
C PRO A 323 -9.25 27.34 -7.54
N ASP A 324 -7.96 27.57 -7.83
CA ASP A 324 -7.16 26.64 -8.61
C ASP A 324 -6.59 25.49 -7.75
N ASN A 325 -6.37 24.34 -8.37
CA ASN A 325 -5.66 23.18 -7.82
C ASN A 325 -6.17 22.66 -6.46
N LEU A 326 -7.47 22.87 -6.14
CA LEU A 326 -8.11 22.31 -4.95
C LEU A 326 -9.41 21.60 -5.33
N TYR A 327 -9.55 20.34 -4.95
CA TYR A 327 -10.62 19.43 -5.34
C TYR A 327 -11.19 18.73 -4.12
N TYR A 328 -12.43 18.25 -4.23
CA TYR A 328 -13.15 17.64 -3.11
C TYR A 328 -13.90 16.38 -3.53
N ILE A 329 -13.91 15.39 -2.65
CA ILE A 329 -14.67 14.15 -2.78
C ILE A 329 -15.54 14.02 -1.54
N ASP A 330 -16.85 13.84 -1.73
CA ASP A 330 -17.80 13.63 -0.66
C ASP A 330 -17.76 12.17 -0.11
N SER A 331 -18.41 11.97 1.04
CA SER A 331 -18.47 10.68 1.74
C SER A 331 -19.46 9.66 1.15
N VAL A 332 -20.22 10.02 0.12
CA VAL A 332 -21.27 9.15 -0.41
C VAL A 332 -20.68 7.86 -0.97
N ASN A 333 -21.10 6.72 -0.42
CA ASN A 333 -20.73 5.37 -0.84
C ASN A 333 -19.20 5.09 -0.83
N LEU A 334 -18.44 5.68 0.10
CA LEU A 334 -17.01 5.42 0.22
C LEU A 334 -16.70 3.97 0.61
N ASP A 335 -17.57 3.34 1.38
CA ASP A 335 -17.49 1.95 1.84
C ASP A 335 -18.48 1.01 1.11
N GLY A 336 -19.13 1.52 0.06
CA GLY A 336 -20.11 0.83 -0.77
C GLY A 336 -21.54 1.20 -0.48
N VAL A 337 -22.45 0.77 -1.36
CA VAL A 337 -23.92 1.08 -1.27
C VAL A 337 -24.62 0.16 -0.28
N GLU A 338 -24.05 -1.04 -0.04
CA GLU A 338 -24.67 -2.13 0.72
C GLU A 338 -24.15 -2.22 2.16
N ASP A 339 -23.29 -1.27 2.58
CA ASP A 339 -22.66 -1.20 3.90
C ASP A 339 -21.74 -2.40 4.26
N ASP A 340 -21.41 -3.28 3.30
CA ASP A 340 -20.61 -4.51 3.49
C ASP A 340 -19.08 -4.29 3.31
N GLY A 341 -18.68 -3.05 3.11
CA GLY A 341 -17.30 -2.70 2.82
C GLY A 341 -16.36 -2.67 4.03
N THR A 342 -16.82 -2.94 5.25
CA THR A 342 -16.02 -2.83 6.47
C THR A 342 -15.91 -4.15 7.24
N VAL A 343 -14.82 -4.34 8.02
CA VAL A 343 -14.62 -5.52 8.86
C VAL A 343 -15.18 -5.34 10.27
N ASP A 344 -15.20 -4.11 10.78
CA ASP A 344 -15.56 -3.77 12.16
C ASP A 344 -16.52 -2.55 12.25
N GLY A 345 -17.12 -2.18 11.13
CA GLY A 345 -17.96 -1.01 11.00
C GLY A 345 -17.19 0.29 10.70
N VAL A 346 -15.85 0.24 10.61
CA VAL A 346 -14.96 1.40 10.38
C VAL A 346 -13.91 1.12 9.29
N HIS A 347 -13.13 0.05 9.47
CA HIS A 347 -11.99 -0.25 8.60
C HIS A 347 -12.41 -1.09 7.40
N LEU A 348 -11.88 -0.72 6.23
CA LEU A 348 -12.28 -1.31 4.95
C LEU A 348 -11.76 -2.74 4.78
N THR A 349 -12.64 -3.63 4.31
CA THR A 349 -12.26 -4.91 3.70
C THR A 349 -11.70 -4.68 2.29
N ASP A 350 -11.23 -5.74 1.61
CA ASP A 350 -10.84 -5.63 0.19
C ASP A 350 -11.99 -5.13 -0.69
N LEU A 351 -13.23 -5.48 -0.36
CA LEU A 351 -14.42 -4.97 -1.04
C LEU A 351 -14.58 -3.46 -0.82
N GLY A 352 -14.45 -3.00 0.42
CA GLY A 352 -14.51 -1.58 0.75
C GLY A 352 -13.37 -0.80 0.07
N TYR A 353 -12.16 -1.33 0.03
CA TYR A 353 -11.05 -0.73 -0.73
C TYR A 353 -11.33 -0.64 -2.22
N LYS A 354 -12.02 -1.63 -2.80
CA LYS A 354 -12.46 -1.56 -4.19
C LYS A 354 -13.43 -0.40 -4.41
N TYR A 355 -14.45 -0.25 -3.57
CA TYR A 355 -15.40 0.86 -3.65
C TYR A 355 -14.71 2.21 -3.46
N TYR A 356 -13.81 2.31 -2.49
CA TYR A 356 -13.03 3.52 -2.25
C TYR A 356 -12.21 3.91 -3.50
N ILE A 357 -11.52 2.96 -4.12
CA ILE A 357 -10.74 3.19 -5.35
C ILE A 357 -11.67 3.57 -6.53
N GLU A 358 -12.80 2.93 -6.69
CA GLU A 358 -13.78 3.26 -7.74
C GLU A 358 -14.35 4.68 -7.58
N LYS A 359 -14.48 5.17 -6.34
CA LYS A 359 -14.91 6.53 -6.02
C LYS A 359 -13.81 7.56 -6.28
N VAL A 360 -12.57 7.29 -5.89
CA VAL A 360 -11.51 8.33 -5.90
C VAL A 360 -10.77 8.41 -7.23
N MET A 361 -10.57 7.29 -7.96
CA MET A 361 -9.78 7.27 -9.20
C MET A 361 -10.36 8.12 -10.33
N PRO A 362 -11.67 8.27 -10.52
CA PRO A 362 -12.23 9.20 -11.52
C PRO A 362 -11.82 10.66 -11.30
N VAL A 363 -11.52 11.06 -10.05
CA VAL A 363 -11.00 12.40 -9.73
C VAL A 363 -9.48 12.44 -9.80
N VAL A 364 -8.81 11.47 -9.17
CA VAL A 364 -7.35 11.44 -9.02
C VAL A 364 -6.64 11.27 -10.35
N LYS A 365 -7.07 10.32 -11.19
CA LYS A 365 -6.34 9.98 -12.42
C LYS A 365 -6.25 11.13 -13.42
N PRO A 366 -7.34 11.83 -13.78
CA PRO A 366 -7.26 12.98 -14.71
C PRO A 366 -6.39 14.12 -14.18
N LEU A 367 -6.45 14.40 -12.86
CA LEU A 367 -5.64 15.44 -12.23
C LEU A 367 -4.16 15.08 -12.25
N PHE A 368 -3.82 13.85 -11.91
CA PHE A 368 -2.45 13.33 -11.97
C PHE A 368 -1.88 13.40 -13.38
N GLU A 369 -2.60 12.92 -14.39
CA GLU A 369 -2.15 12.94 -15.79
C GLU A 369 -1.96 14.39 -16.32
N THR A 370 -2.83 15.30 -15.91
CA THR A 370 -2.70 16.72 -16.26
C THR A 370 -1.46 17.35 -15.61
N SER A 371 -1.23 17.09 -14.32
CA SER A 371 -0.06 17.59 -13.60
C SER A 371 1.25 17.02 -14.17
N LYS A 372 1.26 15.70 -14.41
CA LYS A 372 2.37 14.99 -15.05
C LYS A 372 2.73 15.59 -16.42
N ALA A 373 1.72 15.93 -17.23
CA ALA A 373 1.94 16.54 -18.55
C ALA A 373 2.58 17.94 -18.48
N ARG A 374 2.29 18.72 -17.42
CA ARG A 374 2.87 20.07 -17.22
C ARG A 374 4.33 20.04 -16.80
N ARG A 375 4.83 18.92 -16.26
CA ARG A 375 6.19 18.73 -15.75
C ARG A 375 7.13 18.04 -16.75
N ARG A 376 6.61 17.64 -17.91
CA ARG A 376 7.41 17.15 -19.04
C ARG A 376 8.02 18.29 -19.82
#